data_5ba65c01f777182b0bb01294b3019eb8
#
_entry.id   5ba65c01f777182b0bb01294b3019eb8
#
_cell.length_a   1.000
_cell.length_b   1.000
_cell.length_c   1.000
_cell.angle_alpha   90.00
_cell.angle_beta   90.00
_cell.angle_gamma   90.00
#
_symmetry.space_group_name_H-M   'P 1'
#
loop_
_entity.id
_entity.type
_entity.pdbx_description
1 polymer ?
#
loop_
_entity_poly.entity_id
_entity_poly.type
_entity_poly.pdbx_seq_one_letter_code
_entity_poly.pdbx_strand_id
1 'polypeptide(L)'
;MLNLSATRVLDNISEFQIKSVDRIRLPSGQKMFRRWVLVLILATLAIMFLPWVQNFRAKGKVTALNPASRPQTVHSTIPGRVEQWYVFEGDTVAAGDTITRLSEIKPEYLDPDIVDRTAQTRAAKQSGAAGYLQKAEALAQQAANTRQERDLKLRQTQNKLEQSRLYVQTLLADLAQQQTQVEIADYQFARADSLFRRGLKPLTDQEQKRLKAQEARAKLIEIQNKLDQARTDVAQAELAIANVAPEYAAKLAKIESDRQSALTDYYTAVGDVAKLETQEANYAIRQGFNFVVAPQPGIIAKVLTPGIGETVKEGEAVVSILPLTFRPAVEMYVEPFNLPLVRNGQQVRFLFDGWPAVVFSGWPGLSYGTFIGEVFAIDNIIDSEGRYRVLVEPSDESREWPDALRPGSGAEGVALLNRVPVWYELWRQLNAFPPDYYDDDPYDDEKEGLKLKAPAKTVAK
;
A
#
# COMPACT_ATOMS: atom_id res chain seq x y z
N MET A 1 80.86 -64.73 -59.10
CA MET A 1 80.70 -63.26 -59.15
C MET A 1 82.00 -62.67 -59.58
N LEU A 2 81.97 -62.11 -60.76
CA LEU A 2 83.22 -61.56 -61.36
C LEU A 2 83.46 -60.16 -60.70
N ASN A 3 84.59 -60.09 -59.98
CA ASN A 3 85.09 -58.83 -59.44
C ASN A 3 85.81 -58.09 -60.57
N LEU A 4 85.15 -57.18 -61.24
CA LEU A 4 85.57 -56.56 -62.48
C LEU A 4 86.43 -55.29 -62.30
N SER A 5 86.76 -54.88 -61.10
CA SER A 5 87.58 -53.70 -60.87
C SER A 5 88.26 -53.79 -59.48
N ALA A 6 89.54 -53.61 -59.38
CA ALA A 6 90.35 -53.66 -58.16
C ALA A 6 90.29 -52.34 -57.37
N THR A 7 89.59 -51.29 -57.86
CA THR A 7 89.54 -50.00 -57.23
C THR A 7 88.06 -49.56 -57.17
N ARG A 8 87.64 -49.06 -55.99
CA ARG A 8 86.31 -48.50 -55.86
C ARG A 8 86.16 -47.22 -56.69
N VAL A 9 85.19 -47.21 -57.57
CA VAL A 9 84.95 -46.09 -58.46
C VAL A 9 84.88 -44.76 -57.69
N LEU A 10 84.63 -44.79 -56.41
CA LEU A 10 84.59 -43.62 -55.55
C LEU A 10 85.93 -42.98 -55.23
N ASP A 11 87.07 -43.78 -55.29
CA ASP A 11 88.42 -43.27 -54.97
C ASP A 11 89.07 -42.54 -56.16
N ASN A 12 88.60 -42.77 -57.40
CA ASN A 12 89.07 -42.08 -58.58
C ASN A 12 88.29 -40.82 -58.98
N ILE A 13 87.15 -40.53 -58.32
CA ILE A 13 86.34 -39.35 -58.61
C ILE A 13 87.00 -38.07 -58.07
N SER A 14 87.99 -38.15 -57.21
CA SER A 14 88.73 -36.99 -56.66
C SER A 14 89.68 -36.31 -57.63
N GLU A 15 90.10 -37.01 -58.69
CA GLU A 15 91.05 -36.44 -59.71
C GLU A 15 90.34 -35.79 -60.91
N PHE A 16 89.07 -36.07 -61.11
CA PHE A 16 88.29 -35.36 -62.14
C PHE A 16 87.44 -34.21 -61.52
N GLN A 17 87.84 -32.98 -61.76
CA GLN A 17 87.01 -31.81 -61.45
C GLN A 17 85.73 -31.85 -62.28
N ILE A 18 84.75 -32.63 -61.88
CA ILE A 18 83.50 -32.68 -62.55
C ILE A 18 82.67 -31.46 -62.04
N LYS A 19 82.60 -30.36 -62.81
CA LYS A 19 81.86 -29.15 -62.49
C LYS A 19 80.39 -29.38 -62.09
N SER A 20 79.84 -30.55 -62.42
CA SER A 20 78.50 -30.92 -62.04
C SER A 20 78.39 -31.41 -60.62
N VAL A 21 79.45 -31.98 -60.04
CA VAL A 21 79.51 -32.43 -58.63
C VAL A 21 79.63 -31.22 -57.67
N ASP A 22 80.38 -30.18 -58.11
CA ASP A 22 80.50 -28.92 -57.35
C ASP A 22 79.18 -28.15 -57.32
N ARG A 23 78.30 -28.32 -58.34
CA ARG A 23 76.96 -27.73 -58.31
C ARG A 23 75.95 -28.49 -57.43
N ILE A 24 76.24 -29.72 -57.04
CA ILE A 24 75.41 -30.55 -56.15
C ILE A 24 75.89 -30.37 -54.69
N ARG A 25 77.12 -29.93 -54.47
CA ARG A 25 77.55 -29.50 -53.13
C ARG A 25 76.81 -28.18 -52.83
N LEU A 26 75.68 -28.28 -52.14
CA LEU A 26 75.04 -27.13 -51.60
C LEU A 26 76.02 -26.25 -50.85
N PRO A 27 76.24 -25.00 -51.28
CA PRO A 27 77.25 -24.14 -50.68
C PRO A 27 76.95 -23.97 -49.20
N SER A 28 77.90 -23.57 -48.43
CA SER A 28 77.97 -23.36 -46.97
C SER A 28 76.78 -22.59 -46.35
N GLY A 29 75.70 -22.27 -47.12
CA GLY A 29 74.45 -21.66 -46.71
C GLY A 29 73.67 -22.47 -45.66
N GLN A 30 73.82 -23.83 -45.61
CA GLN A 30 73.19 -24.63 -44.59
C GLN A 30 73.71 -24.35 -43.17
N LYS A 31 75.03 -24.11 -43.01
CA LYS A 31 75.53 -23.70 -41.70
C LYS A 31 75.13 -22.28 -41.35
N MET A 32 75.09 -21.42 -42.34
CA MET A 32 74.64 -20.06 -42.16
C MET A 32 73.13 -20.01 -41.90
N PHE A 33 72.28 -20.76 -42.61
CA PHE A 33 70.87 -20.93 -42.40
C PHE A 33 70.57 -21.51 -41.00
N ARG A 34 71.26 -22.56 -40.55
CA ARG A 34 71.12 -23.10 -39.19
C ARG A 34 71.47 -22.05 -38.13
N ARG A 35 72.46 -21.20 -38.33
CA ARG A 35 72.81 -20.11 -37.42
C ARG A 35 71.72 -19.06 -37.38
N TRP A 36 71.17 -18.66 -38.53
CA TRP A 36 70.07 -17.74 -38.61
C TRP A 36 68.77 -18.26 -37.97
N VAL A 37 68.47 -19.53 -38.20
CA VAL A 37 67.33 -20.19 -37.53
C VAL A 37 67.55 -20.25 -36.01
N LEU A 38 68.78 -20.56 -35.55
CA LEU A 38 69.09 -20.55 -34.13
C LEU A 38 69.03 -19.16 -33.51
N VAL A 39 69.49 -18.14 -34.20
CA VAL A 39 69.40 -16.73 -33.80
C VAL A 39 67.89 -16.33 -33.74
N LEU A 40 67.12 -16.73 -34.71
CA LEU A 40 65.67 -16.44 -34.74
C LEU A 40 64.91 -17.12 -33.59
N ILE A 41 65.30 -18.42 -33.30
CA ILE A 41 64.73 -19.13 -32.14
C ILE A 41 65.09 -18.44 -30.82
N LEU A 42 66.40 -18.08 -30.67
CA LEU A 42 66.83 -17.35 -29.47
C LEU A 42 66.21 -15.97 -29.35
N ALA A 43 66.06 -15.26 -30.46
CA ALA A 43 65.38 -13.98 -30.48
C ALA A 43 63.87 -14.12 -30.10
N THR A 44 63.16 -15.11 -30.65
CA THR A 44 61.82 -15.46 -30.29
C THR A 44 61.66 -15.82 -28.81
N LEU A 45 62.62 -16.63 -28.31
CA LEU A 45 62.65 -17.02 -26.90
C LEU A 45 62.92 -15.80 -25.99
N ALA A 46 63.81 -14.92 -26.39
CA ALA A 46 64.06 -13.66 -25.67
C ALA A 46 62.82 -12.74 -25.67
N ILE A 47 62.11 -12.65 -26.81
CA ILE A 47 60.84 -11.88 -26.91
C ILE A 47 59.77 -12.45 -25.99
N MET A 48 59.71 -13.79 -25.81
CA MET A 48 58.71 -14.41 -24.90
C MET A 48 58.91 -14.01 -23.43
N PHE A 49 60.11 -13.60 -23.02
CA PHE A 49 60.37 -13.13 -21.66
C PHE A 49 60.24 -11.61 -21.50
N LEU A 50 59.97 -10.87 -22.57
CA LEU A 50 59.71 -9.45 -22.45
C LEU A 50 58.45 -9.17 -21.61
N PRO A 51 58.47 -8.12 -20.78
CA PRO A 51 57.29 -7.73 -20.01
C PRO A 51 56.20 -7.24 -20.94
N TRP A 52 55.04 -7.89 -20.86
CA TRP A 52 53.82 -7.53 -21.58
C TRP A 52 52.81 -7.06 -20.57
N VAL A 53 52.18 -5.92 -20.78
CA VAL A 53 51.04 -5.47 -19.97
C VAL A 53 49.80 -6.18 -20.52
N GLN A 54 49.24 -7.07 -19.71
CA GLN A 54 47.97 -7.69 -20.05
C GLN A 54 46.91 -6.61 -20.25
N ASN A 55 46.13 -6.73 -21.27
CA ASN A 55 45.00 -5.84 -21.54
C ASN A 55 43.86 -6.64 -22.16
N PHE A 56 42.66 -6.24 -21.86
CA PHE A 56 41.49 -6.67 -22.58
C PHE A 56 40.65 -5.44 -22.96
N ARG A 57 39.88 -5.59 -24.01
CA ARG A 57 38.97 -4.54 -24.50
C ARG A 57 37.55 -4.93 -24.12
N ALA A 58 36.80 -3.96 -23.63
CA ALA A 58 35.40 -4.12 -23.34
C ALA A 58 34.62 -2.93 -23.92
N LYS A 59 33.52 -3.23 -24.60
CA LYS A 59 32.63 -2.20 -25.09
C LYS A 59 31.68 -1.79 -23.95
N GLY A 60 31.36 -0.52 -23.93
CA GLY A 60 30.47 0.05 -22.93
C GLY A 60 29.75 1.29 -23.45
N LYS A 61 28.99 1.88 -22.57
CA LYS A 61 28.31 3.16 -22.83
C LYS A 61 28.40 4.06 -21.61
N VAL A 62 28.36 5.34 -21.87
CA VAL A 62 28.34 6.36 -20.82
C VAL A 62 26.98 6.30 -20.12
N THR A 63 27.02 6.27 -18.80
CA THR A 63 25.86 6.27 -17.90
C THR A 63 26.12 7.22 -16.73
N ALA A 64 25.16 7.39 -15.83
CA ALA A 64 25.37 8.10 -14.58
C ALA A 64 25.83 7.12 -13.48
N LEU A 65 26.80 7.56 -12.68
CA LEU A 65 27.28 6.79 -11.52
C LEU A 65 26.15 6.54 -10.52
N ASN A 66 25.40 7.59 -10.17
CA ASN A 66 24.25 7.48 -9.28
C ASN A 66 22.99 7.13 -10.09
N PRO A 67 22.23 6.07 -9.70
CA PRO A 67 20.97 5.71 -10.33
C PRO A 67 19.95 6.89 -10.38
N ALA A 68 19.93 7.74 -9.34
CA ALA A 68 19.06 8.91 -9.31
C ALA A 68 19.40 9.99 -10.37
N SER A 69 20.65 9.98 -10.87
CA SER A 69 21.10 10.92 -11.92
C SER A 69 20.96 10.34 -13.33
N ARG A 70 20.35 9.18 -13.50
CA ARG A 70 20.03 8.62 -14.81
C ARG A 70 18.83 9.31 -15.42
N PRO A 71 18.72 9.35 -16.77
CA PRO A 71 17.52 9.83 -17.42
C PRO A 71 16.28 9.11 -16.88
N GLN A 72 15.30 9.86 -16.41
CA GLN A 72 14.06 9.33 -15.86
C GLN A 72 12.91 9.63 -16.78
N THR A 73 12.07 8.62 -17.00
CA THR A 73 10.84 8.79 -17.74
C THR A 73 9.71 9.10 -16.77
N VAL A 74 9.04 10.23 -16.98
CA VAL A 74 7.85 10.60 -16.23
C VAL A 74 6.64 9.97 -16.90
N HIS A 75 5.87 9.22 -16.12
CA HIS A 75 4.67 8.53 -16.59
C HIS A 75 3.42 9.25 -16.11
N SER A 76 2.34 9.17 -16.92
CA SER A 76 1.03 9.65 -16.49
C SER A 76 0.46 8.75 -15.40
N THR A 77 0.01 9.36 -14.29
CA THR A 77 -0.62 8.64 -13.17
C THR A 77 -2.09 8.37 -13.42
N ILE A 78 -2.73 9.12 -14.32
CA ILE A 78 -4.13 8.97 -14.69
C ILE A 78 -4.28 8.86 -16.22
N PRO A 79 -5.32 8.20 -16.70
CA PRO A 79 -5.67 8.30 -18.12
C PRO A 79 -6.31 9.65 -18.37
N GLY A 80 -5.85 10.36 -19.40
CA GLY A 80 -6.33 11.70 -19.70
C GLY A 80 -6.05 12.11 -21.13
N ARG A 81 -6.58 13.25 -21.54
CA ARG A 81 -6.27 13.89 -22.80
C ARG A 81 -5.35 15.08 -22.55
N VAL A 82 -4.27 15.18 -23.31
CA VAL A 82 -3.34 16.33 -23.22
C VAL A 82 -4.09 17.61 -23.57
N GLU A 83 -4.20 18.52 -22.61
CA GLU A 83 -4.86 19.82 -22.78
C GLU A 83 -3.86 20.91 -23.14
N GLN A 84 -2.73 20.95 -22.41
CA GLN A 84 -1.73 22.00 -22.58
C GLN A 84 -0.35 21.50 -22.16
N TRP A 85 0.68 21.90 -22.91
CA TRP A 85 2.09 21.78 -22.59
C TRP A 85 2.62 23.07 -22.02
N TYR A 86 3.43 23.01 -20.96
CA TYR A 86 4.08 24.15 -20.32
C TYR A 86 5.58 24.17 -20.59
N VAL A 87 6.16 23.11 -21.13
CA VAL A 87 7.59 22.93 -21.39
C VAL A 87 7.84 22.43 -22.80
N PHE A 88 9.04 22.69 -23.31
CA PHE A 88 9.54 22.21 -24.60
C PHE A 88 10.77 21.32 -24.40
N GLU A 89 11.14 20.55 -25.43
CA GLU A 89 12.40 19.82 -25.43
C GLU A 89 13.58 20.79 -25.32
N GLY A 90 14.50 20.52 -24.39
CA GLY A 90 15.63 21.37 -24.07
C GLY A 90 15.39 22.34 -22.89
N ASP A 91 14.17 22.51 -22.41
CA ASP A 91 13.88 23.37 -21.26
C ASP A 91 14.43 22.80 -19.97
N THR A 92 14.88 23.68 -19.09
CA THR A 92 15.28 23.33 -17.73
C THR A 92 14.10 23.48 -16.79
N VAL A 93 13.81 22.42 -16.01
CA VAL A 93 12.71 22.38 -15.04
C VAL A 93 13.24 22.14 -13.63
N ALA A 94 12.59 22.75 -12.64
CA ALA A 94 12.81 22.45 -11.23
C ALA A 94 11.89 21.30 -10.76
N ALA A 95 12.20 20.71 -9.61
CA ALA A 95 11.31 19.73 -9.01
C ALA A 95 9.95 20.37 -8.65
N GLY A 96 8.85 19.75 -9.08
CA GLY A 96 7.49 20.25 -8.88
C GLY A 96 6.97 21.14 -10.02
N ASP A 97 7.81 21.54 -10.99
CA ASP A 97 7.34 22.31 -12.15
C ASP A 97 6.34 21.49 -12.97
N THR A 98 5.27 22.14 -13.41
CA THR A 98 4.26 21.52 -14.25
C THR A 98 4.78 21.35 -15.67
N ILE A 99 4.75 20.11 -16.16
CA ILE A 99 5.18 19.75 -17.51
C ILE A 99 4.00 19.83 -18.48
N THR A 100 2.90 19.19 -18.14
CA THR A 100 1.68 19.17 -18.96
C THR A 100 0.45 19.06 -18.09
N ARG A 101 -0.67 19.58 -18.60
CA ARG A 101 -2.00 19.43 -18.02
C ARG A 101 -2.78 18.39 -18.80
N LEU A 102 -3.34 17.46 -18.08
CA LEU A 102 -4.22 16.42 -18.61
C LEU A 102 -5.66 16.73 -18.21
N SER A 103 -6.60 16.53 -19.12
CA SER A 103 -8.04 16.54 -18.85
C SER A 103 -8.49 15.11 -18.60
N GLU A 104 -9.14 14.88 -17.49
CA GLU A 104 -9.68 13.54 -17.13
C GLU A 104 -10.70 13.07 -18.18
N ILE A 105 -10.68 11.77 -18.48
CA ILE A 105 -11.60 11.15 -19.45
C ILE A 105 -12.55 10.12 -18.83
N LYS A 106 -12.32 9.69 -17.57
CA LYS A 106 -13.20 8.75 -16.88
C LYS A 106 -14.48 9.45 -16.44
N PRO A 107 -15.68 8.92 -16.77
CA PRO A 107 -16.97 9.57 -16.48
C PRO A 107 -17.17 9.92 -14.99
N GLU A 108 -16.59 9.12 -14.09
CA GLU A 108 -16.71 9.27 -12.63
C GLU A 108 -16.01 10.52 -12.09
N TYR A 109 -15.08 11.12 -12.86
CA TYR A 109 -14.21 12.21 -12.45
C TYR A 109 -14.27 13.43 -13.39
N LEU A 110 -15.24 13.43 -14.33
CA LEU A 110 -15.39 14.54 -15.29
C LEU A 110 -15.87 15.84 -14.66
N ASP A 111 -16.49 15.76 -13.49
CA ASP A 111 -16.99 16.93 -12.78
C ASP A 111 -15.82 17.71 -12.15
N PRO A 112 -15.52 18.93 -12.60
CA PRO A 112 -14.44 19.72 -12.02
C PRO A 112 -14.69 20.10 -10.57
N ASP A 113 -15.96 20.18 -10.14
CA ASP A 113 -16.39 20.58 -8.80
C ASP A 113 -16.68 19.38 -7.89
N ILE A 114 -16.25 18.17 -8.28
CA ILE A 114 -16.55 16.93 -7.53
C ILE A 114 -16.07 16.97 -6.08
N VAL A 115 -14.93 17.62 -5.81
CA VAL A 115 -14.39 17.79 -4.45
C VAL A 115 -15.33 18.67 -3.62
N ASP A 116 -15.72 19.83 -4.15
CA ASP A 116 -16.60 20.78 -3.45
C ASP A 116 -17.99 20.20 -3.20
N ARG A 117 -18.55 19.47 -4.17
CA ARG A 117 -19.85 18.79 -4.01
C ARG A 117 -19.79 17.68 -2.96
N THR A 118 -18.68 16.94 -2.93
CA THR A 118 -18.47 15.91 -1.92
C THR A 118 -18.32 16.55 -0.53
N ALA A 119 -17.58 17.65 -0.41
CA ALA A 119 -17.46 18.43 0.82
C ALA A 119 -18.83 18.96 1.31
N GLN A 120 -19.67 19.49 0.41
CA GLN A 120 -21.03 19.94 0.75
C GLN A 120 -21.90 18.77 1.22
N THR A 121 -21.83 17.63 0.54
CA THR A 121 -22.57 16.42 0.94
C THR A 121 -22.10 15.92 2.30
N ARG A 122 -20.81 15.93 2.58
CA ARG A 122 -20.23 15.60 3.87
C ARG A 122 -20.73 16.53 4.97
N ALA A 123 -20.73 17.86 4.73
CA ALA A 123 -21.21 18.84 5.68
C ALA A 123 -22.72 18.66 6.00
N ALA A 124 -23.54 18.37 4.98
CA ALA A 124 -24.95 18.07 5.18
C ALA A 124 -25.18 16.80 6.03
N LYS A 125 -24.41 15.73 5.77
CA LYS A 125 -24.45 14.50 6.57
C LYS A 125 -23.97 14.72 8.00
N GLN A 126 -22.95 15.54 8.21
CA GLN A 126 -22.47 15.92 9.54
C GLN A 126 -23.53 16.68 10.35
N SER A 127 -24.25 17.61 9.71
CA SER A 127 -25.39 18.30 10.34
C SER A 127 -26.51 17.33 10.68
N GLY A 128 -26.79 16.35 9.81
CA GLY A 128 -27.75 15.28 10.08
C GLY A 128 -27.35 14.42 11.29
N ALA A 129 -26.08 14.04 11.39
CA ALA A 129 -25.54 13.30 12.53
C ALA A 129 -25.73 14.09 13.85
N ALA A 130 -25.44 15.39 13.86
CA ALA A 130 -25.68 16.24 15.03
C ALA A 130 -27.17 16.26 15.43
N GLY A 131 -28.08 16.28 14.46
CA GLY A 131 -29.52 16.18 14.71
C GLY A 131 -29.97 14.88 15.38
N TYR A 132 -29.39 13.74 14.97
CA TYR A 132 -29.65 12.45 15.62
C TYR A 132 -29.11 12.40 17.07
N LEU A 133 -27.97 12.98 17.34
CA LEU A 133 -27.40 13.08 18.68
C LEU A 133 -28.31 13.93 19.57
N GLN A 134 -28.76 15.11 19.09
CA GLN A 134 -29.69 15.98 19.80
C GLN A 134 -31.01 15.27 20.11
N LYS A 135 -31.53 14.48 19.15
CA LYS A 135 -32.72 13.64 19.37
C LYS A 135 -32.49 12.62 20.48
N ALA A 136 -31.36 11.95 20.52
CA ALA A 136 -31.04 10.99 21.56
C ALA A 136 -30.93 11.65 22.96
N GLU A 137 -30.38 12.85 23.03
CA GLU A 137 -30.30 13.64 24.26
C GLU A 137 -31.70 14.08 24.74
N ALA A 138 -32.54 14.55 23.82
CA ALA A 138 -33.95 14.91 24.13
C ALA A 138 -34.75 13.72 24.68
N LEU A 139 -34.55 12.52 24.09
CA LEU A 139 -35.17 11.28 24.59
C LEU A 139 -34.61 10.88 25.97
N ALA A 140 -33.32 11.10 26.24
CA ALA A 140 -32.76 10.88 27.58
C ALA A 140 -33.41 11.82 28.62
N GLN A 141 -33.64 13.09 28.28
CA GLN A 141 -34.35 14.03 29.13
C GLN A 141 -35.81 13.64 29.34
N GLN A 142 -36.50 13.19 28.27
CA GLN A 142 -37.85 12.66 28.35
C GLN A 142 -37.95 11.47 29.29
N ALA A 143 -36.97 10.55 29.27
CA ALA A 143 -36.90 9.43 30.19
C ALA A 143 -36.77 9.90 31.65
N ALA A 144 -35.95 10.91 31.90
CA ALA A 144 -35.82 11.50 33.25
C ALA A 144 -37.13 12.10 33.74
N ASN A 145 -37.83 12.89 32.90
CA ASN A 145 -39.11 13.46 33.22
C ASN A 145 -40.17 12.39 33.48
N THR A 146 -40.22 11.33 32.67
CA THR A 146 -41.15 10.20 32.85
C THR A 146 -40.89 9.46 34.16
N ARG A 147 -39.65 9.36 34.65
CA ARG A 147 -39.35 8.80 35.96
C ARG A 147 -39.90 9.69 37.08
N GLN A 148 -39.76 11.01 36.96
CA GLN A 148 -40.35 11.94 37.94
C GLN A 148 -41.89 11.88 37.96
N GLU A 149 -42.52 11.78 36.79
CA GLU A 149 -43.99 11.58 36.69
C GLU A 149 -44.42 10.29 37.38
N ARG A 150 -43.70 9.20 37.19
CA ARG A 150 -43.95 7.92 37.88
C ARG A 150 -43.94 8.12 39.40
N ASP A 151 -42.91 8.77 39.93
CA ASP A 151 -42.76 8.95 41.36
C ASP A 151 -43.85 9.85 41.94
N LEU A 152 -44.24 10.89 41.23
CA LEU A 152 -45.40 11.74 41.60
C LEU A 152 -46.70 10.95 41.57
N LYS A 153 -46.95 10.15 40.53
CA LYS A 153 -48.15 9.31 40.41
C LYS A 153 -48.21 8.27 41.51
N LEU A 154 -47.08 7.67 41.87
CA LEU A 154 -46.99 6.71 42.97
C LEU A 154 -47.40 7.38 44.31
N ARG A 155 -46.82 8.54 44.62
CA ARG A 155 -47.21 9.31 45.82
C ARG A 155 -48.69 9.69 45.85
N GLN A 156 -49.23 10.13 44.71
CA GLN A 156 -50.63 10.47 44.59
C GLN A 156 -51.56 9.28 44.88
N THR A 157 -51.22 8.11 44.32
CA THR A 157 -52.04 6.90 44.53
C THR A 157 -51.86 6.35 45.93
N GLN A 158 -50.69 6.46 46.56
CA GLN A 158 -50.43 6.12 47.96
C GLN A 158 -51.27 7.01 48.90
N ASN A 159 -51.29 8.32 48.67
CA ASN A 159 -52.14 9.24 49.48
C ASN A 159 -53.62 8.90 49.35
N LYS A 160 -54.10 8.54 48.15
CA LYS A 160 -55.50 8.08 47.97
C LYS A 160 -55.78 6.79 48.71
N LEU A 161 -54.88 5.83 48.75
CA LEU A 161 -55.00 4.61 49.52
C LEU A 161 -55.12 4.93 51.01
N GLU A 162 -54.27 5.78 51.53
CA GLU A 162 -54.29 6.20 52.93
C GLU A 162 -55.61 6.88 53.31
N GLN A 163 -56.12 7.77 52.46
CA GLN A 163 -57.44 8.39 52.63
C GLN A 163 -58.56 7.35 52.67
N SER A 164 -58.52 6.36 51.76
CA SER A 164 -59.51 5.25 51.74
C SER A 164 -59.45 4.40 53.01
N ARG A 165 -58.23 4.10 53.51
CA ARG A 165 -58.03 3.37 54.77
C ARG A 165 -58.56 4.10 56.00
N LEU A 166 -58.29 5.42 56.09
CA LEU A 166 -58.79 6.26 57.17
C LEU A 166 -60.34 6.33 57.14
N TYR A 167 -60.94 6.36 55.92
CA TYR A 167 -62.37 6.30 55.79
C TYR A 167 -62.97 4.99 56.26
N VAL A 168 -62.36 3.84 55.97
CA VAL A 168 -62.72 2.53 56.52
C VAL A 168 -62.62 2.50 58.04
N GLN A 169 -61.59 3.12 58.65
CA GLN A 169 -61.46 3.18 60.11
C GLN A 169 -62.61 4.04 60.71
N THR A 170 -63.00 5.15 60.08
CA THR A 170 -64.14 5.96 60.51
C THR A 170 -65.44 5.15 60.49
N LEU A 171 -65.71 4.41 59.39
CA LEU A 171 -66.89 3.60 59.26
C LEU A 171 -66.90 2.39 60.22
N LEU A 172 -65.74 1.84 60.60
CA LEU A 172 -65.64 0.81 61.66
C LEU A 172 -66.04 1.38 63.01
N ALA A 173 -65.67 2.63 63.38
CA ALA A 173 -66.06 3.29 64.59
C ALA A 173 -67.58 3.56 64.58
N ASP A 174 -68.13 4.07 63.44
CA ASP A 174 -69.57 4.29 63.24
C ASP A 174 -70.32 2.95 63.36
N LEU A 175 -69.80 1.86 62.81
CA LEU A 175 -70.41 0.54 62.91
C LEU A 175 -70.55 0.08 64.38
N ALA A 176 -69.45 0.22 65.15
CA ALA A 176 -69.42 -0.14 66.56
C ALA A 176 -70.39 0.67 67.36
N GLN A 177 -70.48 1.98 67.10
CA GLN A 177 -71.46 2.86 67.70
C GLN A 177 -72.91 2.43 67.36
N GLN A 178 -73.20 2.15 66.08
CA GLN A 178 -74.51 1.75 65.62
C GLN A 178 -74.93 0.36 66.15
N GLN A 179 -73.96 -0.60 66.28
CA GLN A 179 -74.23 -1.88 66.93
C GLN A 179 -74.69 -1.72 68.36
N THR A 180 -74.05 -0.84 69.13
CA THR A 180 -74.52 -0.49 70.50
C THR A 180 -75.92 0.14 70.49
N GLN A 181 -76.19 0.98 69.49
CA GLN A 181 -77.54 1.59 69.39
C GLN A 181 -78.65 0.58 69.08
N VAL A 182 -78.36 -0.42 68.24
CA VAL A 182 -79.24 -1.56 67.93
C VAL A 182 -79.46 -2.36 69.20
N GLU A 183 -78.42 -2.70 69.93
CA GLU A 183 -78.54 -3.45 71.20
C GLU A 183 -79.44 -2.70 72.20
N ILE A 184 -79.21 -1.40 72.42
CA ILE A 184 -80.04 -0.61 73.31
C ILE A 184 -81.54 -0.54 72.84
N ALA A 185 -81.74 -0.38 71.51
CA ALA A 185 -83.12 -0.31 70.96
C ALA A 185 -83.82 -1.69 71.09
N ASP A 186 -83.10 -2.80 70.86
CA ASP A 186 -83.65 -4.18 71.03
C ASP A 186 -83.99 -4.43 72.45
N TYR A 187 -83.14 -4.08 73.45
CA TYR A 187 -83.41 -4.19 74.87
C TYR A 187 -84.68 -3.36 75.25
N GLN A 188 -84.79 -2.14 74.78
CA GLN A 188 -85.93 -1.28 75.04
C GLN A 188 -87.24 -1.88 74.46
N PHE A 189 -87.15 -2.44 73.23
CA PHE A 189 -88.28 -3.08 72.58
C PHE A 189 -88.66 -4.38 73.37
N ALA A 190 -87.75 -5.24 73.67
CA ALA A 190 -87.98 -6.52 74.46
C ALA A 190 -88.66 -6.19 75.83
N ARG A 191 -88.17 -5.13 76.51
CA ARG A 191 -88.75 -4.69 77.76
C ARG A 191 -90.15 -4.13 77.54
N ALA A 192 -90.44 -3.31 76.49
CA ALA A 192 -91.81 -2.79 76.25
C ALA A 192 -92.77 -3.89 75.83
N ASP A 193 -92.33 -4.91 75.06
CA ASP A 193 -93.10 -6.08 74.66
C ASP A 193 -93.53 -6.96 75.91
N SER A 194 -92.52 -7.20 76.83
CA SER A 194 -92.78 -7.92 78.06
C SER A 194 -93.84 -7.14 78.96
N LEU A 195 -93.75 -5.82 79.09
CA LEU A 195 -94.67 -5.02 79.87
C LEU A 195 -96.06 -4.93 79.21
N PHE A 196 -96.10 -4.87 77.87
CA PHE A 196 -97.36 -4.90 77.10
C PHE A 196 -98.09 -6.22 77.32
N ARG A 197 -97.37 -7.38 77.19
CA ARG A 197 -97.90 -8.72 77.39
C ARG A 197 -98.48 -8.92 78.85
N ARG A 198 -97.93 -8.15 79.82
CA ARG A 198 -98.41 -8.13 81.21
C ARG A 198 -99.55 -7.12 81.47
N GLY A 199 -99.97 -6.41 80.41
CA GLY A 199 -101.02 -5.41 80.46
C GLY A 199 -100.68 -4.10 81.18
N LEU A 200 -99.34 -3.84 81.40
CA LEU A 200 -98.77 -2.68 82.13
C LEU A 200 -98.47 -1.48 81.26
N LYS A 201 -98.47 -1.62 79.90
CA LYS A 201 -98.24 -0.53 78.95
C LYS A 201 -99.15 -0.68 77.74
N PRO A 202 -99.52 0.52 77.09
CA PRO A 202 -100.35 0.52 75.90
C PRO A 202 -99.56 -0.08 74.67
N LEU A 203 -100.33 -0.56 73.65
CA LEU A 203 -99.80 -1.07 72.38
C LEU A 203 -98.96 -0.01 71.61
N THR A 204 -99.36 1.24 71.71
CA THR A 204 -98.60 2.38 71.02
C THR A 204 -97.15 2.47 71.51
N ASP A 205 -96.87 2.22 72.80
CA ASP A 205 -95.50 2.28 73.33
C ASP A 205 -94.66 1.10 72.77
N GLN A 206 -95.24 -0.09 72.67
CA GLN A 206 -94.62 -1.27 72.11
C GLN A 206 -94.31 -1.00 70.58
N GLU A 207 -95.31 -0.57 69.84
CA GLU A 207 -95.09 -0.25 68.39
C GLU A 207 -94.05 0.85 68.14
N GLN A 208 -94.05 1.88 68.98
CA GLN A 208 -93.02 2.92 68.86
C GLN A 208 -91.58 2.39 69.13
N LYS A 209 -91.41 1.52 70.10
CA LYS A 209 -90.10 0.86 70.40
C LYS A 209 -89.72 -0.15 69.33
N ARG A 210 -90.72 -0.85 68.78
CA ARG A 210 -90.50 -1.73 67.61
C ARG A 210 -89.99 -0.94 66.38
N LEU A 211 -90.61 0.19 66.05
CA LEU A 211 -90.22 1.06 64.99
C LEU A 211 -88.77 1.55 65.18
N LYS A 212 -88.41 2.02 66.37
CA LYS A 212 -87.03 2.45 66.72
C LYS A 212 -86.00 1.31 66.57
N ALA A 213 -86.35 0.08 66.97
CA ALA A 213 -85.49 -1.06 66.77
C ALA A 213 -85.28 -1.40 65.28
N GLN A 214 -86.40 -1.31 64.50
CA GLN A 214 -86.31 -1.50 63.05
C GLN A 214 -85.45 -0.40 62.34
N GLU A 215 -85.63 0.86 62.70
CA GLU A 215 -84.84 1.99 62.25
C GLU A 215 -83.35 1.83 62.56
N ALA A 216 -83.01 1.41 63.82
CA ALA A 216 -81.61 1.17 64.20
C ALA A 216 -81.00 0.05 63.44
N ARG A 217 -81.71 -1.04 63.18
CA ARG A 217 -81.22 -2.20 62.34
C ARG A 217 -81.02 -1.79 60.89
N ALA A 218 -81.99 -0.96 60.33
CA ALA A 218 -81.81 -0.48 58.95
C ALA A 218 -80.59 0.40 58.82
N LYS A 219 -80.33 1.29 59.80
CA LYS A 219 -79.05 2.07 59.81
C LYS A 219 -77.81 1.21 59.95
N LEU A 220 -77.87 0.13 60.72
CA LEU A 220 -76.77 -0.82 60.83
C LEU A 220 -76.37 -1.43 59.46
N ILE A 221 -77.42 -1.89 58.71
CA ILE A 221 -77.23 -2.46 57.36
C ILE A 221 -76.70 -1.36 56.41
N GLU A 222 -77.17 -0.13 56.50
CA GLU A 222 -76.68 1.00 55.70
C GLU A 222 -75.14 1.21 55.94
N ILE A 223 -74.72 1.24 57.21
CA ILE A 223 -73.32 1.43 57.57
C ILE A 223 -72.47 0.22 57.10
N GLN A 224 -72.98 -1.04 57.23
CA GLN A 224 -72.35 -2.23 56.72
C GLN A 224 -72.11 -2.13 55.20
N ASN A 225 -73.08 -1.76 54.43
CA ASN A 225 -73.01 -1.58 53.01
C ASN A 225 -71.93 -0.49 52.64
N LYS A 226 -71.96 0.64 53.40
CA LYS A 226 -70.92 1.70 53.23
C LYS A 226 -69.55 1.19 53.54
N LEU A 227 -69.36 0.33 54.55
CA LEU A 227 -68.07 -0.25 54.89
C LEU A 227 -67.59 -1.19 53.78
N ASP A 228 -68.44 -2.03 53.23
CA ASP A 228 -68.08 -2.95 52.15
C ASP A 228 -67.73 -2.18 50.87
N GLN A 229 -68.44 -1.08 50.56
CA GLN A 229 -68.09 -0.15 49.51
C GLN A 229 -66.70 0.47 49.75
N ALA A 230 -66.45 1.01 50.96
CA ALA A 230 -65.14 1.57 51.30
C ALA A 230 -64.01 0.59 51.26
N ARG A 231 -64.23 -0.71 51.62
CA ARG A 231 -63.25 -1.77 51.44
C ARG A 231 -62.96 -2.04 49.97
N THR A 232 -63.97 -2.01 49.12
CA THR A 232 -63.81 -2.11 47.67
C THR A 232 -62.95 -0.98 47.13
N ASP A 233 -63.16 0.28 47.62
CA ASP A 233 -62.39 1.44 47.26
C ASP A 233 -60.92 1.33 47.69
N VAL A 234 -60.61 0.72 48.84
CA VAL A 234 -59.26 0.38 49.28
C VAL A 234 -58.62 -0.61 48.30
N ALA A 235 -59.32 -1.71 47.94
CA ALA A 235 -58.79 -2.71 47.00
C ALA A 235 -58.54 -2.09 45.62
N GLN A 236 -59.42 -1.19 45.15
CA GLN A 236 -59.18 -0.44 43.89
C GLN A 236 -57.95 0.47 43.98
N ALA A 237 -57.72 1.15 45.10
CA ALA A 237 -56.54 2.00 45.29
C ALA A 237 -55.24 1.18 45.34
N GLU A 238 -55.28 -0.02 45.94
CA GLU A 238 -54.13 -0.98 45.96
C GLU A 238 -53.82 -1.46 44.54
N LEU A 239 -54.80 -1.83 43.74
CA LEU A 239 -54.62 -2.19 42.32
C LEU A 239 -54.10 -1.04 41.51
N ALA A 240 -54.57 0.20 41.77
CA ALA A 240 -54.04 1.39 41.10
C ALA A 240 -52.57 1.62 41.39
N ILE A 241 -52.08 1.38 42.60
CA ILE A 241 -50.64 1.43 42.95
C ILE A 241 -49.87 0.34 42.20
N ALA A 242 -50.38 -0.90 42.20
CA ALA A 242 -49.72 -2.02 41.51
C ALA A 242 -49.57 -1.80 40.01
N ASN A 243 -50.49 -1.06 39.39
CA ASN A 243 -50.47 -0.75 37.94
C ASN A 243 -49.51 0.37 37.57
N VAL A 244 -49.10 1.24 38.49
CA VAL A 244 -48.18 2.37 38.16
C VAL A 244 -46.83 1.87 37.64
N ALA A 245 -46.21 0.91 38.31
CA ALA A 245 -44.89 0.43 37.96
C ALA A 245 -44.82 -0.21 36.54
N PRO A 246 -45.72 -1.14 36.16
CA PRO A 246 -45.68 -1.74 34.81
C PRO A 246 -46.03 -0.73 33.69
N GLU A 247 -46.99 0.20 33.95
CA GLU A 247 -47.34 1.23 32.97
C GLU A 247 -46.13 2.14 32.63
N TYR A 248 -45.46 2.65 33.66
CA TYR A 248 -44.29 3.51 33.46
C TYR A 248 -43.08 2.73 32.99
N ALA A 249 -42.92 1.46 33.34
CA ALA A 249 -41.87 0.61 32.79
C ALA A 249 -42.03 0.45 31.27
N ALA A 250 -43.26 0.23 30.78
CA ALA A 250 -43.54 0.15 29.34
C ALA A 250 -43.21 1.46 28.62
N LYS A 251 -43.59 2.62 29.19
CA LYS A 251 -43.28 3.95 28.65
C LYS A 251 -41.78 4.17 28.58
N LEU A 252 -41.05 3.87 29.66
CA LEU A 252 -39.56 4.01 29.71
C LEU A 252 -38.87 3.07 28.73
N ALA A 253 -39.33 1.85 28.61
CA ALA A 253 -38.76 0.87 27.64
C ALA A 253 -38.91 1.38 26.18
N LYS A 254 -40.07 1.97 25.86
CA LYS A 254 -40.28 2.57 24.55
C LYS A 254 -39.33 3.77 24.31
N ILE A 255 -39.22 4.68 25.25
CA ILE A 255 -38.33 5.86 25.15
C ILE A 255 -36.88 5.41 24.98
N GLU A 256 -36.43 4.38 25.73
CA GLU A 256 -35.07 3.82 25.62
C GLU A 256 -34.84 3.15 24.26
N SER A 257 -35.82 2.40 23.74
CA SER A 257 -35.77 1.84 22.38
C SER A 257 -35.63 2.94 21.32
N ASP A 258 -36.44 4.01 21.41
CA ASP A 258 -36.37 5.13 20.48
C ASP A 258 -35.01 5.86 20.59
N ARG A 259 -34.48 5.99 21.81
CA ARG A 259 -33.14 6.57 22.05
C ARG A 259 -32.03 5.72 21.44
N GLN A 260 -32.05 4.39 21.60
CA GLN A 260 -31.06 3.48 21.00
C GLN A 260 -31.15 3.53 19.47
N SER A 261 -32.35 3.63 18.91
CA SER A 261 -32.54 3.85 17.48
C SER A 261 -31.88 5.14 17.00
N ALA A 262 -32.11 6.26 17.71
CA ALA A 262 -31.46 7.55 17.36
C ALA A 262 -29.93 7.50 17.48
N LEU A 263 -29.38 6.77 18.46
CA LEU A 263 -27.93 6.56 18.56
C LEU A 263 -27.38 5.70 17.43
N THR A 264 -28.12 4.66 17.00
CA THR A 264 -27.75 3.85 15.83
C THR A 264 -27.71 4.68 14.56
N ASP A 265 -28.73 5.53 14.36
CA ASP A 265 -28.77 6.47 13.23
C ASP A 265 -27.61 7.47 13.27
N TYR A 266 -27.25 7.96 14.47
CA TYR A 266 -26.08 8.81 14.68
C TYR A 266 -24.78 8.12 14.26
N TYR A 267 -24.50 6.91 14.77
CA TYR A 267 -23.27 6.19 14.43
C TYR A 267 -23.21 5.80 12.94
N THR A 268 -24.35 5.49 12.34
CA THR A 268 -24.44 5.23 10.90
C THR A 268 -24.10 6.50 10.11
N ALA A 269 -24.65 7.65 10.50
CA ALA A 269 -24.34 8.92 9.86
C ALA A 269 -22.87 9.33 10.04
N VAL A 270 -22.26 9.09 11.21
CA VAL A 270 -20.82 9.31 11.45
C VAL A 270 -19.98 8.42 10.53
N GLY A 271 -20.36 7.15 10.36
CA GLY A 271 -19.70 6.26 9.40
C GLY A 271 -19.79 6.73 7.94
N ASP A 272 -20.95 7.29 7.56
CA ASP A 272 -21.12 7.89 6.22
C ASP A 272 -20.28 9.16 6.05
N VAL A 273 -20.14 10.00 7.07
CA VAL A 273 -19.25 11.18 7.07
C VAL A 273 -17.80 10.75 6.84
N ALA A 274 -17.32 9.73 7.55
CA ALA A 274 -15.95 9.22 7.39
C ALA A 274 -15.69 8.66 5.98
N LYS A 275 -16.67 7.99 5.37
CA LYS A 275 -16.57 7.53 3.97
C LYS A 275 -16.47 8.71 3.00
N LEU A 276 -17.33 9.73 3.17
CA LEU A 276 -17.30 10.92 2.32
C LEU A 276 -16.00 11.71 2.48
N GLU A 277 -15.43 11.78 3.69
CA GLU A 277 -14.14 12.41 3.95
C GLU A 277 -13.01 11.70 3.19
N THR A 278 -13.01 10.36 3.22
CA THR A 278 -12.06 9.55 2.45
C THR A 278 -12.24 9.75 0.94
N GLN A 279 -13.49 9.83 0.46
CA GLN A 279 -13.79 10.08 -0.95
C GLN A 279 -13.33 11.48 -1.39
N GLU A 280 -13.62 12.51 -0.59
CA GLU A 280 -13.19 13.89 -0.83
C GLU A 280 -11.66 13.97 -0.93
N ALA A 281 -10.92 13.36 0.01
CA ALA A 281 -9.47 13.30 -0.02
C ALA A 281 -8.94 12.58 -1.27
N ASN A 282 -9.54 11.47 -1.66
CA ASN A 282 -9.16 10.73 -2.86
C ASN A 282 -9.41 11.54 -4.14
N TYR A 283 -10.52 12.26 -4.21
CA TYR A 283 -10.82 13.14 -5.36
C TYR A 283 -9.85 14.31 -5.43
N ALA A 284 -9.50 14.92 -4.29
CA ALA A 284 -8.53 16.01 -4.23
C ALA A 284 -7.13 15.56 -4.69
N ILE A 285 -6.66 14.39 -4.22
CA ILE A 285 -5.38 13.81 -4.65
C ILE A 285 -5.42 13.51 -6.16
N ARG A 286 -6.50 12.91 -6.64
CA ARG A 286 -6.65 12.57 -8.05
C ARG A 286 -6.68 13.81 -8.94
N GLN A 287 -7.35 14.88 -8.52
CA GLN A 287 -7.38 16.15 -9.23
C GLN A 287 -5.98 16.76 -9.37
N GLY A 288 -5.10 16.55 -8.36
CA GLY A 288 -3.69 16.92 -8.44
C GLY A 288 -2.94 16.20 -9.57
N PHE A 289 -3.33 14.97 -9.91
CA PHE A 289 -2.71 14.20 -10.98
C PHE A 289 -3.07 14.68 -12.40
N ASN A 290 -4.02 15.61 -12.53
CA ASN A 290 -4.24 16.32 -13.80
C ASN A 290 -3.00 17.10 -14.25
N PHE A 291 -2.11 17.45 -13.33
CA PHE A 291 -0.84 18.09 -13.62
C PHE A 291 0.29 17.09 -13.52
N VAL A 292 0.92 16.79 -14.65
CA VAL A 292 2.15 16.00 -14.67
C VAL A 292 3.29 16.92 -14.30
N VAL A 293 3.96 16.65 -13.19
CA VAL A 293 5.02 17.49 -12.64
C VAL A 293 6.39 16.83 -12.73
N ALA A 294 7.45 17.61 -12.76
CA ALA A 294 8.82 17.12 -12.75
C ALA A 294 9.17 16.55 -11.36
N PRO A 295 9.59 15.27 -11.24
CA PRO A 295 9.95 14.67 -9.96
C PRO A 295 11.29 15.19 -9.41
N GLN A 296 12.15 15.74 -10.26
CA GLN A 296 13.46 16.23 -9.93
C GLN A 296 13.89 17.35 -10.90
N PRO A 297 14.87 18.19 -10.51
CA PRO A 297 15.39 19.21 -11.40
C PRO A 297 16.18 18.58 -12.55
N GLY A 298 15.96 19.07 -13.76
CA GLY A 298 16.59 18.50 -14.95
C GLY A 298 16.27 19.24 -16.24
N ILE A 299 16.72 18.69 -17.35
CA ILE A 299 16.44 19.17 -18.70
C ILE A 299 15.46 18.19 -19.35
N ILE A 300 14.43 18.69 -20.00
CA ILE A 300 13.51 17.86 -20.80
C ILE A 300 14.27 17.31 -22.00
N ALA A 301 14.62 16.03 -21.97
CA ALA A 301 15.42 15.39 -23.00
C ALA A 301 14.56 15.04 -24.24
N LYS A 302 13.33 14.57 -24.01
CA LYS A 302 12.41 14.16 -25.07
C LYS A 302 10.97 14.18 -24.58
N VAL A 303 10.07 14.68 -25.41
CA VAL A 303 8.62 14.54 -25.27
C VAL A 303 8.19 13.28 -26.01
N LEU A 304 7.56 12.34 -25.30
CA LEU A 304 7.18 11.03 -25.83
C LEU A 304 5.75 11.00 -26.37
N THR A 305 4.88 11.89 -25.85
CA THR A 305 3.48 12.05 -26.24
C THR A 305 3.26 13.46 -26.78
N PRO A 306 3.49 13.73 -28.05
CA PRO A 306 3.62 15.12 -28.55
C PRO A 306 2.30 15.84 -28.85
N GLY A 307 1.16 15.17 -28.94
CA GLY A 307 -0.07 15.76 -29.49
C GLY A 307 -0.95 16.46 -28.42
N ILE A 308 -1.28 17.77 -28.61
CA ILE A 308 -2.41 18.38 -27.89
C ILE A 308 -3.71 17.71 -28.36
N GLY A 309 -4.54 17.27 -27.41
CA GLY A 309 -5.78 16.54 -27.70
C GLY A 309 -5.59 15.02 -27.80
N GLU A 310 -4.38 14.51 -27.75
CA GLU A 310 -4.07 13.08 -27.71
C GLU A 310 -4.38 12.47 -26.34
N THR A 311 -4.84 11.24 -26.35
CA THR A 311 -5.18 10.50 -25.11
C THR A 311 -3.99 9.71 -24.63
N VAL A 312 -3.64 9.91 -23.36
CA VAL A 312 -2.58 9.21 -22.64
C VAL A 312 -3.22 8.19 -21.72
N LYS A 313 -2.68 6.98 -21.68
CA LYS A 313 -3.14 5.93 -20.76
C LYS A 313 -2.43 6.07 -19.41
N GLU A 314 -3.03 5.50 -18.39
CA GLU A 314 -2.40 5.35 -17.08
C GLU A 314 -1.11 4.51 -17.21
N GLY A 315 -0.01 5.01 -16.66
CA GLY A 315 1.32 4.39 -16.79
C GLY A 315 2.04 4.67 -18.11
N GLU A 316 1.46 5.44 -19.03
CA GLU A 316 2.12 5.79 -20.30
C GLU A 316 3.20 6.84 -20.10
N ALA A 317 4.29 6.70 -20.82
CA ALA A 317 5.45 7.60 -20.77
C ALA A 317 5.13 8.93 -21.44
N VAL A 318 5.28 10.03 -20.71
CA VAL A 318 4.96 11.39 -21.16
C VAL A 318 6.21 12.13 -21.62
N VAL A 319 7.22 12.23 -20.76
CA VAL A 319 8.50 12.88 -21.05
C VAL A 319 9.67 12.14 -20.43
N SER A 320 10.86 12.35 -20.99
CA SER A 320 12.13 11.92 -20.39
C SER A 320 12.88 13.14 -19.88
N ILE A 321 13.32 13.11 -18.61
CA ILE A 321 14.07 14.18 -17.95
C ILE A 321 15.49 13.71 -17.69
N LEU A 322 16.47 14.52 -18.07
CA LEU A 322 17.87 14.35 -17.77
C LEU A 322 18.22 15.22 -16.56
N PRO A 323 18.64 14.65 -15.42
CA PRO A 323 19.03 15.44 -14.25
C PRO A 323 20.20 16.39 -14.52
N LEU A 324 20.18 17.59 -13.91
CA LEU A 324 21.27 18.58 -14.05
C LEU A 324 22.57 18.08 -13.39
N THR A 325 22.49 17.32 -12.32
CA THR A 325 23.64 16.73 -11.61
C THR A 325 24.01 15.38 -12.24
N PHE A 326 24.73 15.45 -13.38
CA PHE A 326 25.21 14.26 -14.06
C PHE A 326 26.68 14.01 -13.67
N ARG A 327 26.94 12.95 -12.90
CA ARG A 327 28.30 12.41 -12.72
C ARG A 327 28.50 11.30 -13.74
N PRO A 328 29.36 11.53 -14.79
CA PRO A 328 29.53 10.52 -15.82
C PRO A 328 30.22 9.28 -15.24
N ALA A 329 29.77 8.12 -15.64
CA ALA A 329 30.40 6.83 -15.45
C ALA A 329 30.28 6.04 -16.74
N VAL A 330 31.11 5.03 -16.91
CA VAL A 330 30.98 4.09 -18.04
C VAL A 330 30.57 2.73 -17.48
N GLU A 331 29.48 2.20 -17.99
CA GLU A 331 29.17 0.80 -17.84
C GLU A 331 29.80 0.02 -18.99
N MET A 332 30.75 -0.85 -18.69
CA MET A 332 31.38 -1.73 -19.67
C MET A 332 31.02 -3.18 -19.36
N TYR A 333 30.95 -3.98 -20.41
CA TYR A 333 30.58 -5.38 -20.32
C TYR A 333 31.79 -6.26 -20.54
N VAL A 334 32.13 -7.06 -19.51
CA VAL A 334 33.37 -7.88 -19.47
C VAL A 334 32.96 -9.35 -19.54
N GLU A 335 33.64 -10.09 -20.43
CA GLU A 335 33.46 -11.53 -20.56
C GLU A 335 33.89 -12.26 -19.28
N PRO A 336 33.25 -13.38 -18.92
CA PRO A 336 33.60 -14.16 -17.72
C PRO A 336 35.06 -14.56 -17.64
N PHE A 337 35.69 -14.82 -18.76
CA PHE A 337 37.11 -15.17 -18.85
C PHE A 337 38.04 -14.05 -18.33
N ASN A 338 37.65 -12.79 -18.52
CA ASN A 338 38.46 -11.64 -18.12
C ASN A 338 38.07 -11.10 -16.72
N LEU A 339 36.96 -11.54 -16.16
CA LEU A 339 36.47 -11.06 -14.86
C LEU A 339 37.46 -11.24 -13.70
N PRO A 340 38.21 -12.40 -13.57
CA PRO A 340 39.14 -12.56 -12.46
C PRO A 340 40.31 -11.58 -12.50
N LEU A 341 40.50 -10.90 -13.62
CA LEU A 341 41.56 -9.92 -13.82
C LEU A 341 41.13 -8.52 -13.43
N VAL A 342 39.83 -8.27 -13.25
CA VAL A 342 39.26 -6.96 -12.90
C VAL A 342 39.11 -6.84 -11.39
N ARG A 343 39.56 -5.73 -10.83
CA ARG A 343 39.46 -5.42 -9.40
C ARG A 343 38.92 -4.01 -9.22
N ASN A 344 38.22 -3.80 -8.11
CA ASN A 344 37.81 -2.43 -7.71
C ASN A 344 39.09 -1.59 -7.51
N GLY A 345 39.00 -0.31 -7.91
CA GLY A 345 40.14 0.60 -7.90
C GLY A 345 41.11 0.45 -9.08
N GLN A 346 40.83 -0.44 -10.02
CA GLN A 346 41.71 -0.67 -11.17
C GLN A 346 41.52 0.39 -12.26
N GLN A 347 42.61 0.87 -12.83
CA GLN A 347 42.57 1.83 -13.91
C GLN A 347 42.17 1.19 -15.25
N VAL A 348 41.23 1.87 -15.92
CA VAL A 348 40.77 1.54 -17.28
C VAL A 348 40.90 2.78 -18.15
N ARG A 349 41.45 2.58 -19.35
CA ARG A 349 41.56 3.66 -20.35
C ARG A 349 40.39 3.60 -21.31
N PHE A 350 39.71 4.72 -21.50
CA PHE A 350 38.58 4.83 -22.39
C PHE A 350 38.87 5.63 -23.65
N LEU A 351 38.30 5.13 -24.74
CA LEU A 351 38.08 5.88 -25.98
C LEU A 351 36.58 6.15 -26.03
N PHE A 352 36.24 7.41 -26.10
CA PHE A 352 34.86 7.84 -26.33
C PHE A 352 34.59 8.07 -27.82
N ASP A 353 33.40 7.67 -28.26
CA ASP A 353 32.98 7.93 -29.64
C ASP A 353 32.94 9.43 -29.90
N GLY A 354 33.55 9.87 -31.02
CA GLY A 354 33.67 11.27 -31.39
C GLY A 354 34.96 11.97 -30.92
N TRP A 355 35.80 11.32 -30.11
CA TRP A 355 37.10 11.85 -29.71
C TRP A 355 38.24 11.08 -30.37
N PRO A 356 39.17 11.75 -31.11
CA PRO A 356 40.26 11.10 -31.75
C PRO A 356 41.28 10.56 -30.72
N ALA A 357 41.59 9.29 -30.80
CA ALA A 357 42.59 8.65 -29.94
C ALA A 357 43.44 7.64 -30.72
N VAL A 358 44.70 7.47 -30.31
CA VAL A 358 45.59 6.46 -30.83
C VAL A 358 46.03 5.57 -29.66
N VAL A 359 45.74 4.27 -29.76
CA VAL A 359 46.02 3.29 -28.69
C VAL A 359 47.05 2.30 -29.16
N PHE A 360 48.14 2.16 -28.40
CA PHE A 360 49.13 1.10 -28.59
C PHE A 360 48.90 -0.01 -27.55
N SER A 361 48.41 -1.16 -28.02
CA SER A 361 48.19 -2.33 -27.17
C SER A 361 49.54 -2.84 -26.63
N GLY A 362 49.62 -3.08 -25.32
CA GLY A 362 50.83 -3.52 -24.64
C GLY A 362 51.80 -2.42 -24.19
N TRP A 363 51.69 -1.20 -24.73
CA TRP A 363 52.49 -0.03 -24.35
C TRP A 363 51.63 1.19 -24.05
N PRO A 364 50.93 1.18 -22.91
CA PRO A 364 49.93 2.22 -22.58
C PRO A 364 50.53 3.63 -22.46
N GLY A 365 51.82 3.77 -22.18
CA GLY A 365 52.48 5.06 -22.10
C GLY A 365 52.63 5.80 -23.45
N LEU A 366 52.44 5.10 -24.58
CA LEU A 366 52.49 5.66 -25.92
C LEU A 366 51.10 6.06 -26.49
N SER A 367 49.99 5.72 -25.75
CA SER A 367 48.65 6.01 -26.19
C SER A 367 48.31 7.50 -25.95
N TYR A 368 47.64 8.13 -26.92
CA TYR A 368 47.28 9.54 -26.91
C TYR A 368 45.76 9.68 -27.10
N GLY A 369 45.15 10.69 -26.43
CA GLY A 369 43.73 10.99 -26.58
C GLY A 369 42.78 10.04 -25.76
N THR A 370 43.33 9.22 -24.86
CA THR A 370 42.56 8.37 -23.99
C THR A 370 42.26 9.03 -22.66
N PHE A 371 41.11 8.66 -22.05
CA PHE A 371 40.70 9.12 -20.74
C PHE A 371 40.82 7.97 -19.73
N ILE A 372 41.23 8.27 -18.51
CA ILE A 372 41.43 7.26 -17.47
C ILE A 372 40.22 7.26 -16.55
N GLY A 373 39.69 6.09 -16.26
CA GLY A 373 38.70 5.85 -15.23
C GLY A 373 39.18 4.79 -14.24
N GLU A 374 38.49 4.68 -13.13
CA GLU A 374 38.77 3.70 -12.08
C GLU A 374 37.52 2.82 -11.86
N VAL A 375 37.72 1.51 -11.72
CA VAL A 375 36.65 0.55 -11.49
C VAL A 375 36.01 0.84 -10.13
N PHE A 376 34.78 1.31 -10.15
CA PHE A 376 33.97 1.60 -8.97
C PHE A 376 33.28 0.35 -8.43
N ALA A 377 32.62 -0.42 -9.31
CA ALA A 377 31.86 -1.60 -8.93
C ALA A 377 31.86 -2.65 -10.03
N ILE A 378 31.79 -3.90 -9.63
CA ILE A 378 31.66 -5.07 -10.51
C ILE A 378 30.37 -5.78 -10.11
N ASP A 379 29.44 -5.98 -11.05
CA ASP A 379 28.20 -6.71 -10.79
C ASP A 379 28.49 -8.21 -10.61
N ASN A 380 27.76 -8.84 -9.70
CA ASN A 380 27.87 -10.27 -9.43
C ASN A 380 26.91 -11.12 -10.29
N ILE A 381 26.13 -10.48 -11.17
CA ILE A 381 25.11 -11.11 -12.02
C ILE A 381 25.52 -10.88 -13.47
N ILE A 382 25.43 -11.93 -14.28
CA ILE A 382 25.67 -11.87 -15.73
C ILE A 382 24.46 -11.26 -16.43
N ASP A 383 24.69 -10.52 -17.53
CA ASP A 383 23.64 -10.03 -18.41
C ASP A 383 23.05 -11.15 -19.30
N SER A 384 22.05 -10.82 -20.11
CA SER A 384 21.43 -11.74 -21.07
C SER A 384 22.39 -12.24 -22.16
N GLU A 385 23.55 -11.59 -22.33
CA GLU A 385 24.61 -11.96 -23.29
C GLU A 385 25.78 -12.68 -22.62
N GLY A 386 25.60 -13.10 -21.35
CA GLY A 386 26.62 -13.86 -20.62
C GLY A 386 27.82 -13.02 -20.13
N ARG A 387 27.69 -11.70 -19.99
CA ARG A 387 28.79 -10.80 -19.62
C ARG A 387 28.53 -10.16 -18.25
N TYR A 388 29.57 -9.75 -17.56
CA TYR A 388 29.48 -9.00 -16.31
C TYR A 388 29.57 -7.51 -16.57
N ARG A 389 28.64 -6.74 -15.96
CA ARG A 389 28.69 -5.30 -16.01
C ARG A 389 29.70 -4.78 -14.98
N VAL A 390 30.61 -3.92 -15.44
CA VAL A 390 31.59 -3.21 -14.63
C VAL A 390 31.35 -1.72 -14.76
N LEU A 391 31.15 -1.05 -13.64
CA LEU A 391 30.94 0.39 -13.57
C LEU A 391 32.26 1.08 -13.25
N VAL A 392 32.62 2.05 -14.08
CA VAL A 392 33.89 2.78 -14.01
C VAL A 392 33.59 4.27 -13.88
N GLU A 393 34.22 4.93 -12.91
CA GLU A 393 34.14 6.38 -12.70
C GLU A 393 35.39 7.11 -13.19
N PRO A 394 35.34 8.44 -13.42
CA PRO A 394 36.53 9.23 -13.74
C PRO A 394 37.57 9.13 -12.63
N SER A 395 38.85 8.96 -12.99
CA SER A 395 39.94 8.98 -12.02
C SER A 395 40.40 10.41 -11.75
N ASP A 396 40.57 10.76 -10.46
CA ASP A 396 41.08 12.08 -10.05
C ASP A 396 42.53 12.36 -10.53
N GLU A 397 43.29 11.34 -10.87
CA GLU A 397 44.68 11.46 -11.31
C GLU A 397 44.85 11.75 -12.80
N SER A 398 43.75 11.89 -13.56
CA SER A 398 43.83 12.01 -15.01
C SER A 398 43.14 13.29 -15.53
N ARG A 399 43.29 13.48 -16.84
CA ARG A 399 42.52 14.51 -17.57
C ARG A 399 41.02 14.30 -17.33
N GLU A 400 40.34 15.38 -16.95
CA GLU A 400 38.87 15.35 -16.79
C GLU A 400 38.19 14.82 -18.06
N TRP A 401 37.13 14.03 -17.84
CA TRP A 401 36.33 13.53 -18.95
C TRP A 401 35.61 14.70 -19.63
N PRO A 402 35.39 14.64 -20.94
CA PRO A 402 34.76 15.75 -21.65
C PRO A 402 33.35 16.09 -21.14
N ASP A 403 33.05 17.35 -20.87
CA ASP A 403 31.73 17.83 -20.45
C ASP A 403 30.61 17.58 -21.50
N ALA A 404 31.02 17.37 -22.74
CA ALA A 404 30.10 17.09 -23.85
C ALA A 404 29.64 15.62 -23.88
N LEU A 405 30.15 14.75 -23.00
CA LEU A 405 29.68 13.34 -22.87
C LEU A 405 28.20 13.33 -22.46
N ARG A 406 27.43 12.56 -23.21
CA ARG A 406 26.00 12.35 -22.92
C ARG A 406 25.73 10.90 -22.52
N PRO A 407 24.74 10.64 -21.65
CA PRO A 407 24.28 9.27 -21.39
C PRO A 407 23.93 8.55 -22.70
N GLY A 408 24.42 7.34 -22.84
CA GLY A 408 24.24 6.54 -24.06
C GLY A 408 25.34 6.67 -25.10
N SER A 409 26.30 7.63 -24.96
CA SER A 409 27.50 7.67 -25.84
C SER A 409 28.30 6.40 -25.70
N GLY A 410 28.81 5.88 -26.85
CA GLY A 410 29.67 4.68 -26.85
C GLY A 410 31.03 4.95 -26.22
N ALA A 411 31.55 3.95 -25.54
CA ALA A 411 32.89 3.97 -24.94
C ALA A 411 33.55 2.60 -25.13
N GLU A 412 34.79 2.60 -25.57
CA GLU A 412 35.62 1.39 -25.58
C GLU A 412 36.66 1.47 -24.45
N GLY A 413 36.53 0.57 -23.48
CA GLY A 413 37.47 0.45 -22.35
C GLY A 413 38.59 -0.51 -22.64
N VAL A 414 39.81 -0.08 -22.37
CA VAL A 414 41.02 -0.93 -22.36
C VAL A 414 41.50 -1.02 -20.91
N ALA A 415 41.22 -2.15 -20.26
CA ALA A 415 41.70 -2.39 -18.90
C ALA A 415 43.19 -2.76 -18.93
N LEU A 416 44.00 -2.04 -18.15
CA LEU A 416 45.41 -2.29 -17.99
C LEU A 416 45.64 -3.17 -16.76
N LEU A 417 46.13 -4.38 -17.01
CA LEU A 417 46.31 -5.40 -15.99
C LEU A 417 47.79 -5.51 -15.56
N ASN A 418 48.14 -6.65 -14.97
CA ASN A 418 49.47 -6.90 -14.48
C ASN A 418 50.51 -7.01 -15.61
N ARG A 419 51.75 -6.71 -15.27
CA ARG A 419 52.89 -7.00 -16.15
C ARG A 419 53.24 -8.46 -16.03
N VAL A 420 53.08 -9.21 -17.12
CA VAL A 420 53.43 -10.63 -17.21
C VAL A 420 54.34 -10.86 -18.39
N PRO A 421 55.14 -11.93 -18.43
CA PRO A 421 55.94 -12.25 -19.63
C PRO A 421 54.99 -12.68 -20.78
N VAL A 422 55.39 -12.39 -22.02
CA VAL A 422 54.60 -12.69 -23.23
C VAL A 422 54.23 -14.17 -23.31
N TRP A 423 55.11 -15.11 -22.91
CA TRP A 423 54.81 -16.55 -22.94
C TRP A 423 53.62 -16.92 -22.04
N TYR A 424 53.47 -16.24 -20.88
CA TYR A 424 52.35 -16.49 -19.94
C TYR A 424 51.02 -16.03 -20.55
N GLU A 425 50.97 -14.85 -21.18
CA GLU A 425 49.77 -14.36 -21.82
C GLU A 425 49.34 -15.24 -22.99
N LEU A 426 50.32 -15.73 -23.77
CA LEU A 426 50.05 -16.66 -24.88
C LEU A 426 49.52 -18.00 -24.36
N TRP A 427 50.10 -18.51 -23.25
CA TRP A 427 49.64 -19.72 -22.59
C TRP A 427 48.19 -19.53 -22.05
N ARG A 428 47.89 -18.38 -21.42
CA ARG A 428 46.56 -18.04 -20.92
C ARG A 428 45.53 -18.05 -22.03
N GLN A 429 45.81 -17.39 -23.16
CA GLN A 429 44.92 -17.33 -24.30
C GLN A 429 44.66 -18.69 -24.95
N LEU A 430 45.71 -19.56 -25.02
CA LEU A 430 45.56 -20.90 -25.58
C LEU A 430 44.75 -21.87 -24.70
N ASN A 431 44.67 -21.60 -23.39
CA ASN A 431 43.91 -22.42 -22.44
C ASN A 431 42.60 -21.78 -22.04
N ALA A 432 42.18 -20.73 -22.74
CA ALA A 432 40.90 -20.11 -22.55
C ALA A 432 39.74 -21.07 -22.88
N PHE A 433 38.72 -21.14 -22.05
CA PHE A 433 37.51 -21.86 -22.37
C PHE A 433 36.84 -21.22 -23.59
N PRO A 434 36.21 -22.04 -24.48
CA PRO A 434 35.53 -21.49 -25.64
C PRO A 434 34.44 -20.51 -25.27
N PRO A 435 34.22 -19.46 -26.04
CA PRO A 435 33.23 -18.40 -25.75
C PRO A 435 31.77 -18.89 -25.78
N ASP A 436 31.52 -20.07 -26.35
CA ASP A 436 30.19 -20.60 -26.60
C ASP A 436 29.53 -21.30 -25.39
N TYR A 437 30.15 -21.21 -24.21
CA TYR A 437 29.62 -21.88 -22.99
C TYR A 437 28.26 -21.31 -22.51
N TYR A 438 27.87 -20.11 -22.94
CA TYR A 438 26.68 -19.41 -22.51
C TYR A 438 25.63 -19.18 -23.61
N ASP A 439 25.84 -19.72 -24.84
CA ASP A 439 24.89 -19.58 -25.93
C ASP A 439 23.64 -20.48 -25.80
N ASP A 440 23.70 -21.48 -24.91
CA ASP A 440 22.53 -22.27 -24.54
C ASP A 440 21.97 -21.77 -23.20
N ASP A 441 21.06 -20.81 -23.23
CA ASP A 441 20.26 -20.43 -22.04
C ASP A 441 19.16 -21.49 -21.85
N PRO A 442 19.27 -22.42 -20.87
CA PRO A 442 18.26 -23.45 -20.64
C PRO A 442 16.91 -22.90 -20.17
N TYR A 443 16.81 -21.57 -19.98
CA TYR A 443 15.60 -20.89 -19.54
C TYR A 443 14.83 -20.15 -20.64
N ASP A 444 15.34 -20.09 -21.88
CA ASP A 444 14.62 -19.41 -22.98
C ASP A 444 13.47 -20.25 -23.55
N ASP A 445 13.52 -21.56 -23.41
CA ASP A 445 12.45 -22.48 -23.82
C ASP A 445 11.20 -22.41 -22.92
N GLU A 446 11.29 -21.85 -21.71
CA GLU A 446 10.11 -21.70 -20.82
C GLU A 446 9.23 -20.49 -21.14
N LYS A 447 9.71 -19.50 -21.89
CA LYS A 447 8.89 -18.32 -22.25
C LYS A 447 7.87 -18.60 -23.35
N GLU A 448 8.03 -19.64 -24.16
CA GLU A 448 7.02 -20.05 -25.15
C GLU A 448 5.91 -20.97 -24.60
N GLY A 449 6.11 -21.61 -23.44
CA GLY A 449 5.21 -22.62 -22.87
C GLY A 449 4.11 -22.11 -21.93
N LEU A 450 4.22 -20.91 -21.37
CA LEU A 450 3.27 -20.39 -20.36
C LEU A 450 2.22 -19.44 -20.94
N LYS A 451 1.50 -19.88 -21.98
CA LYS A 451 0.16 -19.33 -22.24
C LYS A 451 -0.82 -19.96 -21.25
N LEU A 452 -0.95 -19.39 -20.07
CA LEU A 452 -2.00 -19.70 -19.10
C LEU A 452 -3.36 -19.54 -19.79
N LYS A 453 -4.04 -20.65 -20.08
CA LYS A 453 -5.46 -20.66 -20.46
C LYS A 453 -6.24 -20.05 -19.29
N ALA A 454 -6.91 -18.94 -19.55
CA ALA A 454 -7.85 -18.36 -18.61
C ALA A 454 -8.87 -19.41 -18.16
N PRO A 455 -9.23 -19.48 -16.85
CA PRO A 455 -10.23 -20.42 -16.37
C PRO A 455 -11.58 -20.12 -17.02
N ALA A 456 -12.23 -21.16 -17.58
CA ALA A 456 -13.56 -21.09 -18.15
C ALA A 456 -14.55 -20.56 -17.09
N LYS A 457 -15.28 -19.50 -17.41
CA LYS A 457 -16.41 -19.02 -16.60
C LYS A 457 -17.46 -20.13 -16.52
N THR A 458 -17.59 -20.72 -15.34
CA THR A 458 -18.73 -21.58 -15.01
C THR A 458 -19.98 -20.70 -14.98
N VAL A 459 -20.82 -20.85 -15.98
CA VAL A 459 -22.18 -20.31 -15.99
C VAL A 459 -22.98 -21.14 -15.00
N ALA A 460 -23.32 -20.56 -13.84
CA ALA A 460 -24.33 -21.11 -12.95
C ALA A 460 -25.72 -20.88 -13.58
N LYS A 461 -26.47 -21.98 -13.68
CA LYS A 461 -27.90 -22.02 -14.00
C LYS A 461 -28.72 -21.62 -12.79
#